data_d1ce36d7083b31e868dbfa799688435a
#
_entry.id   d1ce36d7083b31e868dbfa799688435a
#
_cell.length_a   1.000
_cell.length_b   1.000
_cell.length_c   1.000
_cell.angle_alpha   90.00
_cell.angle_beta   90.00
_cell.angle_gamma   90.00
#
_symmetry.space_group_name_H-M   'P 1'
#
loop_
_entity.id
_entity.type
_entity.pdbx_description
1 polymer ?
#
loop_
_entity_poly.entity_id
_entity_poly.type
_entity_poly.pdbx_seq_one_letter_code
_entity_poly.pdbx_strand_id
1 'polypeptide(L)'
;MDILDLITNQLNNPDVLNQLGTKVGANPDQVQKLAQLGLPTMLEALNRNASHPEGAQSLARALDKHQIDNLDDISGFLNNVDTNDGSKILGHMFADKGGRVQNNLSQQTGLDGSQISNLLSQFAPLLLGMLSSQKKQQGLDAGGVADMTSQLTGMLGQSGGGNLMGLASKFLDADNDGSIIDDVGGLLGKLFRK
;
A
#
# COMPACT_ATOMS: atom_id res chain seq x y z
N MET A 1 11.37 4.23 -16.54
CA MET A 1 11.74 3.57 -15.27
C MET A 1 10.43 3.12 -14.65
N ASP A 2 10.31 1.85 -14.34
CA ASP A 2 9.08 1.30 -13.77
C ASP A 2 8.92 1.81 -12.32
N ILE A 3 7.69 2.08 -11.88
CA ILE A 3 7.39 2.49 -10.49
C ILE A 3 7.96 1.46 -9.50
N LEU A 4 7.87 0.17 -9.84
CA LEU A 4 8.37 -0.91 -9.00
C LEU A 4 9.89 -0.88 -8.89
N ASP A 5 10.60 -0.58 -9.97
CA ASP A 5 12.06 -0.41 -9.96
C ASP A 5 12.46 0.80 -9.11
N LEU A 6 11.72 1.90 -9.22
CA LEU A 6 11.97 3.10 -8.44
C LEU A 6 11.78 2.84 -6.94
N ILE A 7 10.68 2.20 -6.56
CA ILE A 7 10.38 1.81 -5.18
C ILE A 7 11.47 0.87 -4.66
N THR A 8 11.81 -0.17 -5.42
CA THR A 8 12.79 -1.18 -5.01
C THR A 8 14.19 -0.57 -4.85
N ASN A 9 14.61 0.26 -5.77
CA ASN A 9 15.92 0.92 -5.72
C ASN A 9 16.04 1.89 -4.55
N GLN A 10 15.00 2.67 -4.28
CA GLN A 10 15.02 3.63 -3.17
C GLN A 10 14.90 2.95 -1.79
N LEU A 11 14.12 1.87 -1.69
CA LEU A 11 14.00 1.10 -0.47
C LEU A 11 15.21 0.19 -0.20
N ASN A 12 16.08 -0.01 -1.18
CA ASN A 12 17.39 -0.63 -0.99
C ASN A 12 18.49 0.38 -0.69
N ASN A 13 18.18 1.69 -0.66
CA ASN A 13 19.15 2.72 -0.27
C ASN A 13 19.36 2.68 1.25
N PRO A 14 20.59 2.38 1.73
CA PRO A 14 20.88 2.27 3.15
C PRO A 14 20.58 3.55 3.94
N ASP A 15 20.75 4.72 3.34
CA ASP A 15 20.51 6.00 4.00
C ASP A 15 19.02 6.21 4.27
N VAL A 16 18.15 5.85 3.32
CA VAL A 16 16.69 5.89 3.48
C VAL A 16 16.24 4.90 4.56
N LEU A 17 16.75 3.68 4.53
CA LEU A 17 16.42 2.66 5.54
C LEU A 17 16.87 3.06 6.95
N ASN A 18 18.08 3.60 7.08
CA ASN A 18 18.60 4.11 8.37
C ASN A 18 17.77 5.29 8.88
N GLN A 19 17.41 6.22 8.00
CA GLN A 19 16.57 7.37 8.33
C GLN A 19 15.20 6.94 8.86
N LEU A 20 14.52 6.05 8.14
CA LEU A 20 13.22 5.52 8.54
C LEU A 20 13.32 4.72 9.85
N GLY A 21 14.32 3.86 9.97
CA GLY A 21 14.57 3.06 11.17
C GLY A 21 14.81 3.92 12.40
N THR A 22 15.64 4.96 12.28
CA THR A 22 15.94 5.89 13.39
C THR A 22 14.68 6.60 13.88
N LYS A 23 13.80 7.02 12.98
CA LYS A 23 12.54 7.71 13.34
C LYS A 23 11.60 6.85 14.19
N VAL A 24 11.62 5.55 14.01
CA VAL A 24 10.68 4.62 14.68
C VAL A 24 11.38 3.66 15.66
N GLY A 25 12.68 3.74 15.81
CA GLY A 25 13.45 2.83 16.67
C GLY A 25 13.52 1.40 16.12
N ALA A 26 13.61 1.25 14.79
CA ALA A 26 13.70 -0.03 14.11
C ALA A 26 15.05 -0.21 13.41
N ASN A 27 15.47 -1.47 13.20
CA ASN A 27 16.64 -1.77 12.41
C ASN A 27 16.37 -1.59 10.91
N PRO A 28 17.37 -1.19 10.09
CA PRO A 28 17.22 -1.05 8.65
C PRO A 28 16.67 -2.31 7.97
N ASP A 29 17.09 -3.50 8.38
CA ASP A 29 16.61 -4.79 7.85
C ASP A 29 15.11 -5.00 8.12
N GLN A 30 14.63 -4.59 9.31
CA GLN A 30 13.22 -4.65 9.66
C GLN A 30 12.40 -3.67 8.82
N VAL A 31 12.92 -2.46 8.59
CA VAL A 31 12.29 -1.45 7.72
C VAL A 31 12.20 -1.97 6.28
N GLN A 32 13.32 -2.53 5.76
CA GLN A 32 13.35 -3.13 4.43
C GLN A 32 12.33 -4.25 4.30
N LYS A 33 12.28 -5.15 5.28
CA LYS A 33 11.32 -6.27 5.29
C LYS A 33 9.87 -5.77 5.35
N LEU A 34 9.61 -4.72 6.16
CA LEU A 34 8.28 -4.10 6.19
C LEU A 34 7.92 -3.48 4.84
N ALA A 35 8.84 -2.79 4.19
CA ALA A 35 8.60 -2.22 2.87
C ALA A 35 8.30 -3.30 1.82
N GLN A 36 9.07 -4.39 1.82
CA GLN A 36 8.87 -5.52 0.90
C GLN A 36 7.52 -6.22 1.08
N LEU A 37 6.96 -6.27 2.28
CA LEU A 37 5.66 -6.86 2.56
C LEU A 37 4.51 -5.84 2.54
N GLY A 38 4.76 -4.66 3.08
CA GLY A 38 3.76 -3.62 3.27
C GLY A 38 3.33 -2.95 1.97
N LEU A 39 4.27 -2.60 1.09
CA LEU A 39 3.93 -1.93 -0.18
C LEU A 39 3.08 -2.80 -1.11
N PRO A 40 3.41 -4.09 -1.35
CA PRO A 40 2.50 -4.98 -2.08
C PRO A 40 1.13 -5.11 -1.42
N THR A 41 1.07 -5.18 -0.08
CA THR A 41 -0.19 -5.24 0.66
C THR A 41 -1.03 -3.97 0.48
N MET A 42 -0.38 -2.80 0.49
CA MET A 42 -1.04 -1.53 0.24
C MET A 42 -1.53 -1.42 -1.20
N LEU A 43 -0.72 -1.82 -2.17
CA LEU A 43 -1.11 -1.82 -3.59
C LEU A 43 -2.27 -2.77 -3.86
N GLU A 44 -2.26 -3.97 -3.26
CA GLU A 44 -3.36 -4.93 -3.35
C GLU A 44 -4.64 -4.37 -2.73
N ALA A 45 -4.55 -3.68 -1.59
CA ALA A 45 -5.70 -3.02 -0.97
C ALA A 45 -6.26 -1.92 -1.87
N LEU A 46 -5.40 -1.11 -2.49
CA LEU A 46 -5.82 -0.09 -3.46
C LEU A 46 -6.48 -0.72 -4.69
N ASN A 47 -5.92 -1.80 -5.23
CA ASN A 47 -6.48 -2.53 -6.36
C ASN A 47 -7.89 -3.08 -6.03
N ARG A 48 -8.06 -3.70 -4.87
CA ARG A 48 -9.39 -4.19 -4.41
C ARG A 48 -10.39 -3.05 -4.28
N ASN A 49 -9.98 -1.92 -3.70
CA ASN A 49 -10.84 -0.76 -3.58
C ASN A 49 -11.21 -0.19 -4.97
N ALA A 50 -10.25 -0.13 -5.89
CA ALA A 50 -10.43 0.39 -7.25
C ALA A 50 -11.19 -0.57 -8.17
N SER A 51 -11.39 -1.85 -7.80
CA SER A 51 -12.18 -2.80 -8.58
C SER A 51 -13.68 -2.43 -8.67
N HIS A 52 -14.14 -1.51 -7.81
CA HIS A 52 -15.49 -0.96 -7.83
C HIS A 52 -15.48 0.46 -8.38
N PRO A 53 -16.47 0.88 -9.18
CA PRO A 53 -16.47 2.20 -9.83
C PRO A 53 -16.34 3.38 -8.86
N GLU A 54 -16.99 3.32 -7.70
CA GLU A 54 -16.91 4.35 -6.67
C GLU A 54 -15.52 4.41 -6.02
N GLY A 55 -14.90 3.24 -5.80
CA GLY A 55 -13.54 3.13 -5.28
C GLY A 55 -12.51 3.65 -6.28
N ALA A 56 -12.64 3.32 -7.56
CA ALA A 56 -11.79 3.84 -8.63
C ALA A 56 -11.85 5.38 -8.72
N GLN A 57 -13.07 5.96 -8.65
CA GLN A 57 -13.25 7.41 -8.62
C GLN A 57 -12.64 8.05 -7.37
N SER A 58 -12.79 7.41 -6.22
CA SER A 58 -12.22 7.89 -4.95
C SER A 58 -10.70 7.87 -4.98
N LEU A 59 -10.11 6.78 -5.50
CA LEU A 59 -8.67 6.67 -5.68
C LEU A 59 -8.16 7.70 -6.68
N ALA A 60 -8.82 7.87 -7.84
CA ALA A 60 -8.43 8.88 -8.82
C ALA A 60 -8.39 10.29 -8.22
N ARG A 61 -9.39 10.66 -7.41
CA ARG A 61 -9.41 11.95 -6.69
C ARG A 61 -8.32 12.05 -5.61
N ALA A 62 -8.02 10.95 -4.93
CA ALA A 62 -6.92 10.93 -3.95
C ALA A 62 -5.57 11.15 -4.65
N LEU A 63 -5.34 10.51 -5.81
CA LEU A 63 -4.14 10.71 -6.61
C LEU A 63 -3.98 12.16 -7.09
N ASP A 64 -5.07 12.84 -7.45
CA ASP A 64 -5.03 14.24 -7.85
C ASP A 64 -4.62 15.18 -6.71
N LYS A 65 -4.87 14.80 -5.46
CA LYS A 65 -4.50 15.56 -4.26
C LYS A 65 -3.08 15.29 -3.76
N HIS A 66 -2.54 14.08 -4.02
CA HIS A 66 -1.24 13.64 -3.51
C HIS A 66 -0.19 13.64 -4.61
N GLN A 67 -0.07 14.75 -5.34
CA GLN A 67 0.99 14.91 -6.34
C GLN A 67 2.33 15.17 -5.64
N ILE A 68 3.37 14.48 -6.08
CA ILE A 68 4.76 14.71 -5.66
C ILE A 68 5.47 15.39 -6.83
N ASP A 69 6.01 16.58 -6.59
CA ASP A 69 6.67 17.36 -7.63
C ASP A 69 8.07 16.79 -8.00
N ASN A 70 8.72 16.11 -7.06
CA ASN A 70 10.03 15.52 -7.26
C ASN A 70 10.12 14.12 -6.63
N LEU A 71 10.03 13.09 -7.47
CA LEU A 71 10.20 11.69 -7.08
C LEU A 71 11.67 11.28 -6.96
N ASP A 72 12.62 12.12 -7.38
CA ASP A 72 14.04 11.81 -7.31
C ASP A 72 14.62 12.03 -5.90
N ASP A 73 13.96 12.86 -5.07
CA ASP A 73 14.33 13.11 -3.68
C ASP A 73 13.35 12.46 -2.69
N ILE A 74 13.34 11.15 -2.64
CA ILE A 74 12.52 10.38 -1.69
C ILE A 74 12.96 10.63 -0.24
N SER A 75 14.24 10.81 0.01
CA SER A 75 14.75 11.12 1.36
C SER A 75 14.20 12.45 1.88
N GLY A 76 14.24 13.50 1.05
CA GLY A 76 13.64 14.80 1.36
C GLY A 76 12.13 14.72 1.55
N PHE A 77 11.44 13.94 0.72
CA PHE A 77 10.01 13.70 0.86
C PHE A 77 9.68 13.04 2.22
N LEU A 78 10.36 11.95 2.57
CA LEU A 78 10.16 11.22 3.82
C LEU A 78 10.49 12.03 5.07
N ASN A 79 11.36 13.06 4.95
CA ASN A 79 11.63 13.99 6.06
C ASN A 79 10.45 14.91 6.36
N ASN A 80 9.68 15.26 5.35
CA ASN A 80 8.61 16.25 5.42
C ASN A 80 7.21 15.64 5.30
N VAL A 81 7.09 14.30 5.23
CA VAL A 81 5.80 13.63 5.05
C VAL A 81 4.87 13.85 6.24
N ASP A 82 3.62 14.20 5.96
CA ASP A 82 2.56 14.29 6.97
C ASP A 82 2.05 12.88 7.32
N THR A 83 2.50 12.34 8.45
CA THR A 83 2.09 11.03 8.94
C THR A 83 0.64 10.99 9.41
N ASN A 84 0.02 12.15 9.75
CA ASN A 84 -1.42 12.20 10.06
C ASN A 84 -2.25 11.99 8.80
N ASP A 85 -1.85 12.60 7.68
CA ASP A 85 -2.47 12.35 6.39
C ASP A 85 -2.24 10.90 5.95
N GLY A 86 -1.02 10.39 6.09
CA GLY A 86 -0.69 8.99 5.86
C GLY A 86 -1.57 8.01 6.65
N SER A 87 -1.85 8.30 7.92
CA SER A 87 -2.74 7.49 8.75
C SER A 87 -4.19 7.49 8.25
N LYS A 88 -4.69 8.62 7.75
CA LYS A 88 -6.02 8.71 7.12
C LYS A 88 -6.08 7.90 5.82
N ILE A 89 -5.02 7.98 5.00
CA ILE A 89 -4.89 7.17 3.77
C ILE A 89 -4.96 5.69 4.11
N LEU A 90 -4.20 5.22 5.11
CA LEU A 90 -4.24 3.83 5.56
C LEU A 90 -5.62 3.42 6.07
N GLY A 91 -6.30 4.28 6.82
CA GLY A 91 -7.66 4.04 7.29
C GLY A 91 -8.65 3.82 6.13
N HIS A 92 -8.54 4.60 5.06
CA HIS A 92 -9.35 4.40 3.85
C HIS A 92 -8.92 3.18 3.05
N MET A 93 -7.62 2.90 2.99
CA MET A 93 -7.03 1.81 2.22
C MET A 93 -7.39 0.44 2.79
N PHE A 94 -7.24 0.27 4.10
CA PHE A 94 -7.45 -1.01 4.78
C PHE A 94 -8.83 -1.16 5.44
N ALA A 95 -9.54 -0.06 5.66
CA ALA A 95 -10.83 -0.04 6.34
C ALA A 95 -10.80 -0.85 7.67
N ASP A 96 -11.67 -1.83 7.82
CA ASP A 96 -11.75 -2.74 8.97
C ASP A 96 -10.60 -3.76 9.07
N LYS A 97 -9.82 -3.93 8.00
CA LYS A 97 -8.71 -4.91 7.93
C LYS A 97 -7.38 -4.39 8.49
N GLY A 98 -7.30 -3.10 8.83
CA GLY A 98 -6.06 -2.46 9.27
C GLY A 98 -5.37 -3.15 10.45
N GLY A 99 -6.13 -3.54 11.47
CA GLY A 99 -5.59 -4.26 12.64
C GLY A 99 -5.00 -5.63 12.30
N ARG A 100 -5.62 -6.35 11.37
CA ARG A 100 -5.11 -7.65 10.91
C ARG A 100 -3.83 -7.48 10.09
N VAL A 101 -3.83 -6.55 9.14
CA VAL A 101 -2.63 -6.23 8.34
C VAL A 101 -1.47 -5.91 9.29
N GLN A 102 -1.71 -5.04 10.28
CA GLN A 102 -0.70 -4.67 11.27
C GLN A 102 -0.17 -5.89 12.06
N ASN A 103 -1.07 -6.76 12.56
CA ASN A 103 -0.68 -7.96 13.30
C ASN A 103 0.14 -8.92 12.43
N ASN A 104 -0.27 -9.16 11.19
CA ASN A 104 0.44 -10.04 10.28
C ASN A 104 1.83 -9.49 9.93
N LEU A 105 1.92 -8.19 9.65
CA LEU A 105 3.21 -7.53 9.40
C LEU A 105 4.11 -7.57 10.63
N SER A 106 3.55 -7.41 11.85
CA SER A 106 4.29 -7.53 13.11
C SER A 106 4.94 -8.91 13.27
N GLN A 107 4.17 -9.96 13.04
CA GLN A 107 4.68 -11.34 13.11
C GLN A 107 5.80 -11.60 12.09
N GLN A 108 5.71 -11.02 10.91
CA GLN A 108 6.69 -11.23 9.85
C GLN A 108 7.96 -10.40 10.03
N THR A 109 7.85 -9.17 10.53
CA THR A 109 8.98 -8.21 10.60
C THR A 109 9.63 -8.14 11.97
N GLY A 110 8.93 -8.57 13.02
CA GLY A 110 9.35 -8.39 14.40
C GLY A 110 9.22 -6.94 14.91
N LEU A 111 8.55 -6.07 14.16
CA LEU A 111 8.21 -4.71 14.57
C LEU A 111 6.94 -4.73 15.43
N ASP A 112 6.85 -3.80 16.37
CA ASP A 112 5.59 -3.59 17.08
C ASP A 112 4.55 -2.82 16.25
N GLY A 113 3.30 -2.83 16.72
CA GLY A 113 2.20 -2.19 15.99
C GLY A 113 2.38 -0.70 15.77
N SER A 114 3.00 0.02 16.71
CA SER A 114 3.25 1.47 16.59
C SER A 114 4.33 1.77 15.56
N GLN A 115 5.39 0.98 15.52
CA GLN A 115 6.45 1.07 14.51
C GLN A 115 5.89 0.82 13.11
N ILE A 116 5.06 -0.22 12.95
CA ILE A 116 4.40 -0.54 11.67
C ILE A 116 3.49 0.60 11.24
N SER A 117 2.60 1.09 12.12
CA SER A 117 1.70 2.19 11.79
C SER A 117 2.46 3.44 11.34
N ASN A 118 3.52 3.80 12.05
CA ASN A 118 4.34 4.95 11.71
C ASN A 118 5.05 4.80 10.36
N LEU A 119 5.62 3.64 10.07
CA LEU A 119 6.29 3.39 8.79
C LEU A 119 5.29 3.34 7.63
N LEU A 120 4.17 2.62 7.78
CA LEU A 120 3.13 2.57 6.76
C LEU A 120 2.53 3.95 6.49
N SER A 121 2.37 4.80 7.53
CA SER A 121 1.90 6.19 7.37
C SER A 121 2.88 7.07 6.57
N GLN A 122 4.16 6.72 6.53
CA GLN A 122 5.14 7.38 5.67
C GLN A 122 5.11 6.81 4.25
N PHE A 123 4.87 5.51 4.10
CA PHE A 123 4.81 4.85 2.79
C PHE A 123 3.52 5.19 2.01
N ALA A 124 2.40 5.43 2.72
CA ALA A 124 1.11 5.64 2.06
C ALA A 124 1.08 6.89 1.16
N PRO A 125 1.50 8.09 1.61
CA PRO A 125 1.58 9.26 0.74
C PRO A 125 2.61 9.09 -0.38
N LEU A 126 3.73 8.40 -0.11
CA LEU A 126 4.75 8.11 -1.11
C LEU A 126 4.18 7.24 -2.24
N LEU A 127 3.48 6.15 -1.89
CA LEU A 127 2.83 5.27 -2.86
C LEU A 127 1.79 6.03 -3.70
N LEU A 128 0.93 6.83 -3.05
CA LEU A 128 -0.06 7.64 -3.77
C LEU A 128 0.60 8.65 -4.70
N GLY A 129 1.69 9.29 -4.27
CA GLY A 129 2.42 10.25 -5.09
C GLY A 129 3.03 9.61 -6.35
N MET A 130 3.60 8.40 -6.21
CA MET A 130 4.12 7.64 -7.35
C MET A 130 3.01 7.25 -8.32
N LEU A 131 1.89 6.74 -7.82
CA LEU A 131 0.72 6.41 -8.64
C LEU A 131 0.11 7.66 -9.29
N SER A 132 0.12 8.80 -8.59
CA SER A 132 -0.32 10.10 -9.11
C SER A 132 0.52 10.55 -10.29
N SER A 133 1.85 10.43 -10.19
CA SER A 133 2.77 10.74 -11.29
C SER A 133 2.47 9.89 -12.51
N GLN A 134 2.25 8.60 -12.34
CA GLN A 134 1.91 7.68 -13.42
C GLN A 134 0.55 8.03 -14.05
N LYS A 135 -0.48 8.30 -13.21
CA LYS A 135 -1.79 8.76 -13.66
C LYS A 135 -1.66 10.00 -14.56
N LYS A 136 -0.87 10.99 -14.11
CA LYS A 136 -0.64 12.25 -14.84
C LYS A 136 0.09 12.02 -16.15
N GLN A 137 1.16 11.22 -16.15
CA GLN A 137 1.94 10.92 -17.36
C GLN A 137 1.13 10.21 -18.44
N GLN A 138 0.22 9.34 -18.04
CA GLN A 138 -0.61 8.56 -18.97
C GLN A 138 -1.99 9.19 -19.22
N GLY A 139 -2.35 10.27 -18.55
CA GLY A 139 -3.64 10.93 -18.70
C GLY A 139 -4.83 10.05 -18.27
N LEU A 140 -4.66 9.24 -17.21
CA LEU A 140 -5.64 8.25 -16.80
C LEU A 140 -6.85 8.89 -16.11
N ASP A 141 -8.03 8.43 -16.47
CA ASP A 141 -9.27 8.63 -15.72
C ASP A 141 -9.44 7.56 -14.61
N ALA A 142 -10.61 7.49 -13.98
CA ALA A 142 -10.86 6.55 -12.90
C ALA A 142 -10.77 5.07 -13.37
N GLY A 143 -11.23 4.77 -14.59
CA GLY A 143 -11.10 3.42 -15.17
C GLY A 143 -9.65 3.07 -15.41
N GLY A 144 -8.89 3.98 -16.03
CA GLY A 144 -7.46 3.80 -16.25
C GLY A 144 -6.65 3.66 -14.94
N VAL A 145 -7.08 4.29 -13.85
CA VAL A 145 -6.47 4.10 -12.52
C VAL A 145 -6.73 2.68 -11.99
N ALA A 146 -7.94 2.14 -12.17
CA ALA A 146 -8.23 0.76 -11.79
C ALA A 146 -7.38 -0.24 -12.60
N ASP A 147 -7.28 -0.04 -13.92
CA ASP A 147 -6.44 -0.87 -14.78
C ASP A 147 -4.95 -0.78 -14.39
N MET A 148 -4.46 0.42 -14.07
CA MET A 148 -3.08 0.63 -13.61
C MET A 148 -2.78 -0.14 -12.33
N THR A 149 -3.65 -0.06 -11.32
CA THR A 149 -3.45 -0.81 -10.06
C THR A 149 -3.49 -2.31 -10.29
N SER A 150 -4.39 -2.80 -11.15
CA SER A 150 -4.49 -4.22 -11.52
C SER A 150 -3.23 -4.70 -12.26
N GLN A 151 -2.70 -3.92 -13.20
CA GLN A 151 -1.46 -4.25 -13.89
C GLN A 151 -0.26 -4.30 -12.95
N LEU A 152 -0.12 -3.31 -12.05
CA LEU A 152 0.99 -3.27 -11.09
C LEU A 152 0.95 -4.48 -10.13
N THR A 153 -0.24 -4.86 -9.63
CA THR A 153 -0.38 -6.06 -8.78
C THR A 153 -0.07 -7.33 -9.57
N GLY A 154 -0.49 -7.41 -10.85
CA GLY A 154 -0.17 -8.52 -11.74
C GLY A 154 1.33 -8.65 -12.01
N MET A 155 2.03 -7.54 -12.25
CA MET A 155 3.48 -7.52 -12.46
C MET A 155 4.23 -7.96 -11.20
N LEU A 156 3.84 -7.49 -10.01
CA LEU A 156 4.40 -7.95 -8.74
C LEU A 156 4.23 -9.46 -8.55
N GLY A 157 3.09 -10.02 -8.96
CA GLY A 157 2.83 -11.45 -8.91
C GLY A 157 3.75 -12.28 -9.82
N GLN A 158 4.14 -11.74 -10.98
CA GLN A 158 4.97 -12.44 -11.98
C GLN A 158 6.47 -12.29 -11.75
N SER A 159 6.93 -11.13 -11.27
CA SER A 159 8.37 -10.80 -11.14
C SER A 159 9.08 -11.45 -9.95
N GLY A 160 8.73 -12.68 -9.56
CA GLY A 160 9.28 -13.37 -8.40
C GLY A 160 8.62 -12.96 -7.07
N GLY A 161 7.70 -11.99 -7.11
CA GLY A 161 6.89 -11.54 -5.98
C GLY A 161 5.64 -12.39 -5.72
N GLY A 162 5.45 -13.53 -6.40
CA GLY A 162 4.26 -14.37 -6.23
C GLY A 162 4.01 -14.78 -4.78
N ASN A 163 5.08 -15.06 -4.02
CA ASN A 163 4.98 -15.29 -2.59
C ASN A 163 4.57 -14.03 -1.81
N LEU A 164 5.06 -12.85 -2.22
CA LEU A 164 4.74 -11.57 -1.57
C LEU A 164 3.29 -11.18 -1.84
N MET A 165 2.80 -11.32 -3.08
CA MET A 165 1.40 -11.08 -3.42
C MET A 165 0.46 -12.08 -2.73
N GLY A 166 0.85 -13.36 -2.64
CA GLY A 166 0.11 -14.36 -1.88
C GLY A 166 0.03 -14.02 -0.38
N LEU A 167 1.09 -13.48 0.21
CA LEU A 167 1.07 -12.97 1.59
C LEU A 167 0.22 -11.70 1.72
N ALA A 168 0.33 -10.76 0.78
CA ALA A 168 -0.47 -9.54 0.75
C ALA A 168 -1.97 -9.86 0.69
N SER A 169 -2.36 -10.78 -0.19
CA SER A 169 -3.75 -11.25 -0.29
C SER A 169 -4.21 -11.90 1.02
N LYS A 170 -3.40 -12.77 1.64
CA LYS A 170 -3.71 -13.39 2.94
C LYS A 170 -3.84 -12.36 4.08
N PHE A 171 -3.03 -11.30 4.07
CA PHE A 171 -3.14 -10.24 5.09
C PHE A 171 -4.46 -9.48 5.00
N LEU A 172 -5.04 -9.42 3.81
CA LEU A 172 -6.31 -8.75 3.53
C LEU A 172 -7.51 -9.70 3.54
N ASP A 173 -7.28 -11.02 3.62
CA ASP A 173 -8.31 -12.05 3.64
C ASP A 173 -8.92 -12.17 5.05
N ALA A 174 -10.25 -12.07 5.16
CA ALA A 174 -10.93 -11.93 6.45
C ALA A 174 -11.07 -13.24 7.22
N ASP A 175 -11.29 -14.36 6.55
CA ASP A 175 -11.54 -15.67 7.14
C ASP A 175 -10.45 -16.71 6.88
N ASN A 176 -9.43 -16.32 6.11
CA ASN A 176 -8.27 -17.16 5.78
C ASN A 176 -8.63 -18.43 4.99
N ASP A 177 -9.75 -18.40 4.25
CA ASP A 177 -10.20 -19.52 3.42
C ASP A 177 -9.59 -19.51 2.00
N GLY A 178 -8.85 -18.47 1.65
CA GLY A 178 -8.24 -18.27 0.33
C GLY A 178 -9.22 -17.78 -0.73
N SER A 179 -10.48 -17.54 -0.36
CA SER A 179 -11.53 -17.03 -1.23
C SER A 179 -11.78 -15.54 -0.96
N ILE A 180 -11.43 -14.72 -1.93
CA ILE A 180 -11.59 -13.26 -1.85
C ILE A 180 -13.04 -12.84 -2.14
N ILE A 181 -13.81 -13.73 -2.71
CA ILE A 181 -15.16 -13.45 -3.25
C ILE A 181 -16.24 -13.51 -2.15
N ASP A 182 -16.06 -14.32 -1.12
CA ASP A 182 -17.06 -14.53 -0.06
C ASP A 182 -17.12 -13.41 0.97
N ASP A 183 -16.03 -12.70 1.19
CA ASP A 183 -15.96 -11.55 2.10
C ASP A 183 -16.91 -10.40 1.71
N VAL A 184 -17.22 -10.27 0.43
CA VAL A 184 -18.19 -9.27 -0.08
C VAL A 184 -19.63 -9.78 0.02
N GLY A 185 -19.84 -11.08 -0.08
CA GLY A 185 -21.18 -11.72 -0.01
C GLY A 185 -21.74 -11.80 1.42
N GLY A 186 -20.88 -11.96 2.42
CA GLY A 186 -21.27 -12.11 3.82
C GLY A 186 -21.89 -10.86 4.45
N LEU A 187 -21.53 -9.67 3.97
CA LEU A 187 -22.10 -8.41 4.43
C LEU A 187 -23.51 -8.16 3.88
N LEU A 188 -23.79 -8.57 2.65
CA LEU A 188 -25.12 -8.43 2.05
C LEU A 188 -26.10 -9.45 2.62
N GLY A 189 -25.64 -10.66 2.97
CA GLY A 189 -26.49 -11.71 3.55
C GLY A 189 -26.99 -11.39 4.96
N LYS A 190 -26.26 -10.58 5.75
CA LYS A 190 -26.70 -10.15 7.08
C LYS A 190 -27.72 -9.00 7.06
N LEU A 191 -27.78 -8.23 5.98
CA LEU A 191 -28.73 -7.12 5.82
C LEU A 191 -30.12 -7.56 5.35
N PHE A 192 -30.23 -8.76 4.76
CA PHE A 192 -31.50 -9.26 4.20
C PHE A 192 -32.12 -10.43 4.99
N ARG A 193 -31.58 -10.77 6.16
CA ARG A 193 -32.19 -11.74 7.06
C ARG A 193 -33.01 -11.04 8.13
N LYS A 194 -34.25 -10.79 7.79
CA LYS A 194 -35.31 -10.44 8.73
C LYS A 194 -36.21 -11.64 8.93
#